data_fd59ff05eda3f43a2302c60d284ebb7f
#
_entry.id   fd59ff05eda3f43a2302c60d284ebb7f
#
_cell.length_a   1.000
_cell.length_b   1.000
_cell.length_c   1.000
_cell.angle_alpha   90.00
_cell.angle_beta   90.00
_cell.angle_gamma   90.00
#
_symmetry.space_group_name_H-M   'P 1'
#
loop_
_entity.id
_entity.type
_entity.pdbx_description
1 polymer ?
#
loop_
_entity_poly.entity_id
_entity_poly.type
_entity_poly.pdbx_seq_one_letter_code
_entity_poly.pdbx_strand_id
1 'polypeptide(L)'
;VEVLEGGGTVVQETRLYDPDRDETRPMRSKEEANDYRYFPDPDLLPVELDRDFINEVRRMLPELPDAKRERWVREYGLKADAAEVLAADPDVAALFDTLARESGQPVAAANTIQSQLFSLFDQVRVPAAVNVSAVAAILRLAADGTLARSSAKDLIDEFAFLPEQPDFVQLVAQRGLAQISDTGAIEKIVDEVLAASPAQVEQYRAGQTKV
;
A
#
# COMPACT_ATOMS: atom_id res chain seq x y z
N VAL A 1 2.11 33.15 -32.64
CA VAL A 1 3.56 33.24 -32.34
C VAL A 1 3.95 34.71 -32.30
N GLU A 2 3.81 35.48 -33.39
CA GLU A 2 4.21 36.89 -33.48
C GLU A 2 3.58 37.80 -32.41
N VAL A 3 2.31 37.57 -32.02
CA VAL A 3 1.64 38.33 -30.96
C VAL A 3 2.30 38.11 -29.60
N LEU A 4 2.68 36.86 -29.27
CA LEU A 4 3.33 36.52 -28.01
C LEU A 4 4.78 36.98 -27.99
N GLU A 5 5.49 36.87 -29.12
CA GLU A 5 6.86 37.37 -29.26
C GLU A 5 6.93 38.90 -29.17
N GLY A 6 5.87 39.59 -29.63
CA GLY A 6 5.72 41.03 -29.48
C GLY A 6 5.22 41.49 -28.10
N GLY A 7 5.07 40.59 -27.12
CA GLY A 7 4.56 40.88 -25.76
C GLY A 7 3.05 41.13 -25.70
N GLY A 8 2.31 40.77 -26.73
CA GLY A 8 0.86 40.89 -26.78
C GLY A 8 0.13 39.69 -26.15
N THR A 9 -1.16 39.87 -25.89
CA THR A 9 -2.02 38.80 -25.32
C THR A 9 -2.90 38.21 -26.43
N VAL A 10 -2.98 36.88 -26.48
CA VAL A 10 -3.88 36.18 -27.41
C VAL A 10 -5.31 36.24 -26.88
N VAL A 11 -6.21 36.84 -27.67
CA VAL A 11 -7.65 36.86 -27.34
C VAL A 11 -8.32 35.63 -27.93
N GLN A 12 -9.01 34.87 -27.08
CA GLN A 12 -9.78 33.71 -27.53
C GLN A 12 -11.14 34.16 -28.06
N GLU A 13 -11.33 34.02 -29.35
CA GLU A 13 -12.54 34.45 -30.04
C GLU A 13 -12.96 33.48 -31.16
N THR A 14 -14.26 33.48 -31.51
CA THR A 14 -14.75 32.80 -32.71
C THR A 14 -14.61 33.76 -33.86
N ARG A 15 -13.99 33.35 -34.95
CA ARG A 15 -13.80 34.13 -36.15
C ARG A 15 -14.58 33.51 -37.33
N LEU A 16 -15.20 34.35 -38.14
CA LEU A 16 -15.78 33.94 -39.40
C LEU A 16 -14.75 34.21 -40.49
N TYR A 17 -14.48 33.18 -41.32
CA TYR A 17 -13.67 33.33 -42.52
C TYR A 17 -14.55 33.81 -43.69
N ASP A 18 -14.10 34.85 -44.38
CA ASP A 18 -14.71 35.40 -45.59
C ASP A 18 -13.86 34.95 -46.80
N PRO A 19 -14.34 33.98 -47.62
CA PRO A 19 -13.57 33.44 -48.74
C PRO A 19 -13.39 34.43 -49.89
N ASP A 20 -14.27 35.42 -50.01
CA ASP A 20 -14.18 36.41 -51.11
C ASP A 20 -13.10 37.46 -50.85
N ARG A 21 -12.78 37.69 -49.57
CA ARG A 21 -11.77 38.65 -49.12
C ARG A 21 -10.51 38.01 -48.59
N ASP A 22 -10.51 36.70 -48.41
CA ASP A 22 -9.44 35.93 -47.73
C ASP A 22 -9.08 36.52 -46.35
N GLU A 23 -10.11 36.92 -45.61
CA GLU A 23 -9.97 37.57 -44.31
C GLU A 23 -10.81 36.87 -43.25
N THR A 24 -10.34 36.93 -41.99
CA THR A 24 -11.16 36.51 -40.84
C THR A 24 -11.63 37.74 -40.07
N ARG A 25 -12.89 37.75 -39.64
CA ARG A 25 -13.47 38.79 -38.77
C ARG A 25 -13.97 38.18 -37.45
N PRO A 26 -13.82 38.86 -36.31
CA PRO A 26 -14.36 38.40 -35.07
C PRO A 26 -15.89 38.35 -35.12
N MET A 27 -16.47 37.25 -34.64
CA MET A 27 -17.92 37.13 -34.48
C MET A 27 -18.32 37.29 -33.01
N ARG A 28 -17.61 36.64 -32.10
CA ARG A 28 -17.95 36.59 -30.69
C ARG A 28 -16.68 36.38 -29.89
N SER A 29 -16.46 37.20 -28.87
CA SER A 29 -15.42 36.96 -27.91
C SER A 29 -15.82 35.79 -26.99
N LYS A 30 -14.86 34.98 -26.58
CA LYS A 30 -15.05 33.89 -25.60
C LYS A 30 -14.55 34.30 -24.23
N GLU A 31 -14.41 35.58 -23.94
CA GLU A 31 -13.97 36.07 -22.65
C GLU A 31 -14.87 35.61 -21.49
N GLU A 32 -16.15 35.40 -21.81
CA GLU A 32 -17.17 34.91 -20.87
C GLU A 32 -17.51 33.42 -21.07
N ALA A 33 -16.64 32.64 -21.71
CA ALA A 33 -16.90 31.22 -21.95
C ALA A 33 -16.98 30.39 -20.63
N ASN A 34 -16.40 30.91 -19.55
CA ASN A 34 -16.58 30.34 -18.21
C ASN A 34 -18.02 30.54 -17.69
N ASP A 35 -18.66 31.62 -18.04
CA ASP A 35 -20.03 31.95 -17.64
C ASP A 35 -21.08 30.97 -18.21
N TYR A 36 -20.79 30.43 -19.40
CA TYR A 36 -21.68 29.50 -20.08
C TYR A 36 -21.84 28.12 -19.37
N ARG A 37 -20.90 27.75 -18.51
CA ARG A 37 -20.92 26.48 -17.75
C ARG A 37 -21.44 26.66 -16.33
N TYR A 38 -21.45 27.87 -15.82
CA TYR A 38 -21.82 28.20 -14.46
C TYR A 38 -23.10 29.06 -14.40
N PHE A 39 -23.85 29.07 -15.52
CA PHE A 39 -25.14 29.71 -15.55
C PHE A 39 -26.11 28.95 -14.65
N PRO A 40 -26.76 29.61 -13.69
CA PRO A 40 -27.77 28.97 -12.85
C PRO A 40 -28.91 28.43 -13.73
N ASP A 41 -29.22 27.15 -13.57
CA ASP A 41 -30.38 26.57 -14.25
C ASP A 41 -31.66 27.17 -13.63
N PRO A 42 -32.55 27.80 -14.43
CA PRO A 42 -33.75 28.42 -13.89
C PRO A 42 -34.75 27.43 -13.27
N ASP A 43 -34.63 26.15 -13.63
CA ASP A 43 -35.49 25.08 -13.12
C ASP A 43 -34.98 24.46 -11.81
N LEU A 44 -33.75 24.82 -11.39
CA LEU A 44 -33.15 24.33 -10.13
C LEU A 44 -33.19 25.42 -9.06
N LEU A 45 -33.70 25.06 -7.89
CA LEU A 45 -33.65 25.95 -6.73
C LEU A 45 -32.21 26.05 -6.19
N PRO A 46 -31.81 27.23 -5.67
CA PRO A 46 -30.52 27.35 -4.97
C PRO A 46 -30.40 26.34 -3.84
N VAL A 47 -29.26 25.67 -3.77
CA VAL A 47 -28.91 24.79 -2.64
C VAL A 47 -28.15 25.62 -1.63
N GLU A 48 -28.75 25.83 -0.47
CA GLU A 48 -28.12 26.55 0.65
C GLU A 48 -27.49 25.52 1.60
N LEU A 49 -26.17 25.58 1.72
CA LEU A 49 -25.42 24.76 2.70
C LEU A 49 -25.03 25.65 3.87
N ASP A 50 -25.68 25.45 5.00
CA ASP A 50 -25.33 26.17 6.20
C ASP A 50 -24.01 25.67 6.84
N ARG A 51 -23.48 26.44 7.78
CA ARG A 51 -22.22 26.09 8.44
C ARG A 51 -22.32 24.83 9.31
N ASP A 52 -23.49 24.55 9.83
CA ASP A 52 -23.71 23.40 10.70
C ASP A 52 -23.68 22.10 9.88
N PHE A 53 -24.33 22.09 8.72
CA PHE A 53 -24.24 21.00 7.77
C PHE A 53 -22.79 20.73 7.31
N ILE A 54 -22.06 21.79 6.94
CA ILE A 54 -20.64 21.66 6.53
C ILE A 54 -19.79 21.11 7.69
N ASN A 55 -20.01 21.56 8.91
CA ASN A 55 -19.27 21.08 10.08
C ASN A 55 -19.64 19.64 10.46
N GLU A 56 -20.88 19.25 10.24
CA GLU A 56 -21.32 17.86 10.43
C GLU A 56 -20.64 16.93 9.42
N VAL A 57 -20.67 17.27 8.15
CA VAL A 57 -19.97 16.53 7.09
C VAL A 57 -18.48 16.41 7.40
N ARG A 58 -17.83 17.49 7.81
CA ARG A 58 -16.40 17.44 8.19
C ARG A 58 -16.12 16.49 9.34
N ARG A 59 -17.02 16.40 10.32
CA ARG A 59 -16.86 15.44 11.44
C ARG A 59 -17.08 14.00 11.02
N MET A 60 -17.85 13.77 9.98
CA MET A 60 -18.13 12.44 9.44
C MET A 60 -17.09 11.96 8.41
N LEU A 61 -16.27 12.87 7.89
CA LEU A 61 -15.22 12.50 6.93
C LEU A 61 -14.24 11.51 7.57
N PRO A 62 -14.00 10.37 6.94
CA PRO A 62 -12.90 9.48 7.34
C PRO A 62 -11.55 10.17 7.13
N GLU A 63 -10.52 9.64 7.78
CA GLU A 63 -9.15 10.08 7.51
C GLU A 63 -8.80 9.92 6.04
N LEU A 64 -8.38 11.02 5.39
CA LEU A 64 -8.07 11.05 3.98
C LEU A 64 -6.76 10.30 3.67
N PRO A 65 -6.57 9.80 2.43
CA PRO A 65 -5.37 9.05 2.06
C PRO A 65 -4.05 9.78 2.35
N ASP A 66 -3.99 11.09 2.10
CA ASP A 66 -2.79 11.89 2.38
C ASP A 66 -2.46 11.94 3.87
N ALA A 67 -3.47 12.17 4.71
CA ALA A 67 -3.31 12.17 6.16
C ALA A 67 -2.90 10.79 6.69
N LYS A 68 -3.44 9.69 6.13
CA LYS A 68 -3.02 8.32 6.45
C LYS A 68 -1.56 8.08 6.11
N ARG A 69 -1.11 8.47 4.90
CA ARG A 69 0.29 8.34 4.48
C ARG A 69 1.23 9.05 5.44
N GLU A 70 0.93 10.32 5.77
CA GLU A 70 1.74 11.10 6.71
C GLU A 70 1.77 10.46 8.10
N ARG A 71 0.63 9.98 8.59
CA ARG A 71 0.54 9.29 9.87
C ARG A 71 1.37 8.01 9.88
N TRP A 72 1.27 7.16 8.87
CA TRP A 72 2.02 5.90 8.80
C TRP A 72 3.53 6.11 8.70
N VAL A 73 3.98 7.12 7.96
CA VAL A 73 5.40 7.48 7.92
C VAL A 73 5.87 7.99 9.29
N ARG A 74 5.10 8.87 9.93
CA ARG A 74 5.47 9.48 11.21
C ARG A 74 5.39 8.50 12.39
N GLU A 75 4.31 7.73 12.49
CA GLU A 75 4.01 6.91 13.67
C GLU A 75 4.54 5.47 13.55
N TYR A 76 4.51 4.91 12.36
CA TYR A 76 4.92 3.53 12.10
C TYR A 76 6.28 3.41 11.45
N GLY A 77 6.90 4.52 11.03
CA GLY A 77 8.21 4.52 10.39
C GLY A 77 8.21 3.87 9.00
N LEU A 78 7.06 3.87 8.30
CA LEU A 78 7.01 3.36 6.94
C LEU A 78 7.79 4.28 6.00
N LYS A 79 8.31 3.69 4.92
CA LYS A 79 8.82 4.46 3.80
C LYS A 79 7.66 5.12 3.05
N ALA A 80 7.89 6.30 2.47
CA ALA A 80 6.85 7.06 1.79
C ALA A 80 6.21 6.30 0.61
N ASP A 81 7.03 5.59 -0.17
CA ASP A 81 6.58 4.74 -1.26
C ASP A 81 5.67 3.59 -0.80
N ALA A 82 6.03 2.95 0.31
CA ALA A 82 5.22 1.90 0.90
C ALA A 82 3.86 2.44 1.42
N ALA A 83 3.88 3.60 2.06
CA ALA A 83 2.67 4.25 2.54
C ALA A 83 1.75 4.68 1.38
N GLU A 84 2.32 5.16 0.27
CA GLU A 84 1.58 5.53 -0.93
C GLU A 84 0.85 4.33 -1.55
N VAL A 85 1.56 3.22 -1.74
CA VAL A 85 0.98 1.98 -2.29
C VAL A 85 -0.17 1.45 -1.42
N LEU A 86 -0.01 1.46 -0.09
CA LEU A 86 -1.03 0.97 0.83
C LEU A 86 -2.25 1.90 0.93
N ALA A 87 -2.06 3.21 0.73
CA ALA A 87 -3.14 4.20 0.79
C ALA A 87 -3.92 4.35 -0.52
N ALA A 88 -3.43 3.78 -1.62
CA ALA A 88 -4.05 3.88 -2.94
C ALA A 88 -5.44 3.24 -3.02
N ASP A 89 -5.67 2.19 -2.23
CA ASP A 89 -6.95 1.48 -2.13
C ASP A 89 -7.50 1.58 -0.71
N PRO A 90 -8.74 2.04 -0.51
CA PRO A 90 -9.35 2.18 0.81
C PRO A 90 -9.45 0.87 1.60
N ASP A 91 -9.70 -0.26 0.93
CA ASP A 91 -9.83 -1.56 1.58
C ASP A 91 -8.47 -2.10 2.02
N VAL A 92 -7.44 -1.88 1.21
CA VAL A 92 -6.04 -2.19 1.58
C VAL A 92 -5.58 -1.31 2.74
N ALA A 93 -5.94 -0.03 2.73
CA ALA A 93 -5.62 0.89 3.82
C ALA A 93 -6.27 0.47 5.14
N ALA A 94 -7.53 0.02 5.10
CA ALA A 94 -8.25 -0.49 6.27
C ALA A 94 -7.63 -1.81 6.79
N LEU A 95 -7.28 -2.71 5.88
CA LEU A 95 -6.56 -3.94 6.20
C LEU A 95 -5.23 -3.64 6.89
N PHE A 96 -4.45 -2.73 6.33
CA PHE A 96 -3.16 -2.34 6.91
C PHE A 96 -3.31 -1.76 8.31
N ASP A 97 -4.20 -0.78 8.51
CA ASP A 97 -4.43 -0.16 9.83
C ASP A 97 -4.82 -1.20 10.89
N THR A 98 -5.67 -2.18 10.50
CA THR A 98 -6.10 -3.24 11.42
C THR A 98 -4.97 -4.22 11.71
N LEU A 99 -4.26 -4.67 10.69
CA LEU A 99 -3.16 -5.62 10.84
C LEU A 99 -1.98 -5.02 11.62
N ALA A 100 -1.64 -3.75 11.35
CA ALA A 100 -0.58 -3.04 12.09
C ALA A 100 -0.90 -2.92 13.58
N ARG A 101 -2.16 -2.58 13.90
CA ARG A 101 -2.64 -2.47 15.29
C ARG A 101 -2.66 -3.83 16.00
N GLU A 102 -3.21 -4.87 15.36
CA GLU A 102 -3.34 -6.18 15.99
C GLU A 102 -2.01 -6.91 16.12
N SER A 103 -1.13 -6.80 15.15
CA SER A 103 0.20 -7.42 15.21
C SER A 103 1.17 -6.66 16.12
N GLY A 104 1.02 -5.34 16.28
CA GLY A 104 2.02 -4.47 16.87
C GLY A 104 3.31 -4.37 16.01
N GLN A 105 3.25 -4.80 14.76
CA GLN A 105 4.39 -4.91 13.84
C GLN A 105 4.09 -4.18 12.51
N PRO A 106 3.95 -2.85 12.50
CA PRO A 106 3.46 -2.11 11.32
C PRO A 106 4.34 -2.29 10.09
N VAL A 107 5.67 -2.29 10.24
CA VAL A 107 6.58 -2.49 9.10
C VAL A 107 6.48 -3.91 8.55
N ALA A 108 6.36 -4.92 9.40
CA ALA A 108 6.16 -6.30 8.97
C ALA A 108 4.78 -6.48 8.29
N ALA A 109 3.73 -5.87 8.84
CA ALA A 109 2.39 -5.85 8.25
C ALA A 109 2.40 -5.24 6.85
N ALA A 110 3.03 -4.08 6.67
CA ALA A 110 3.17 -3.42 5.37
C ALA A 110 3.90 -4.31 4.36
N ASN A 111 5.03 -4.89 4.75
CA ASN A 111 5.80 -5.79 3.90
C ASN A 111 4.99 -7.05 3.52
N THR A 112 4.26 -7.63 4.46
CA THR A 112 3.42 -8.82 4.21
C THR A 112 2.31 -8.52 3.21
N ILE A 113 1.62 -7.39 3.35
CA ILE A 113 0.57 -7.00 2.41
C ILE A 113 1.16 -6.84 1.00
N GLN A 114 2.26 -6.07 0.87
CA GLN A 114 2.82 -5.73 -0.44
C GLN A 114 3.51 -6.92 -1.12
N SER A 115 4.30 -7.71 -0.37
CA SER A 115 5.12 -8.77 -0.96
C SER A 115 4.42 -10.12 -1.07
N GLN A 116 3.32 -10.32 -0.35
CA GLN A 116 2.66 -11.61 -0.26
C GLN A 116 1.15 -11.52 -0.54
N LEU A 117 0.38 -10.77 0.27
CA LEU A 117 -1.07 -10.74 0.12
C LEU A 117 -1.53 -10.16 -1.22
N PHE A 118 -0.84 -9.16 -1.78
CA PHE A 118 -1.17 -8.65 -3.11
C PHE A 118 -1.13 -9.70 -4.20
N SER A 119 -0.22 -10.66 -4.11
CA SER A 119 -0.15 -11.77 -5.07
C SER A 119 -1.26 -12.80 -4.91
N LEU A 120 -1.94 -12.81 -3.76
CA LEU A 120 -3.02 -13.73 -3.43
C LEU A 120 -4.40 -13.14 -3.69
N PHE A 121 -4.51 -11.80 -3.87
CA PHE A 121 -5.80 -11.17 -4.15
C PHE A 121 -6.33 -11.54 -5.53
N ASP A 122 -7.64 -11.86 -5.58
CA ASP A 122 -8.40 -12.16 -6.78
C ASP A 122 -9.86 -11.70 -6.59
N GLN A 123 -10.81 -12.21 -7.38
CA GLN A 123 -12.23 -11.84 -7.27
C GLN A 123 -12.90 -12.30 -5.96
N VAL A 124 -12.35 -13.29 -5.27
CA VAL A 124 -12.87 -13.85 -4.02
C VAL A 124 -11.99 -13.46 -2.84
N ARG A 125 -10.68 -13.54 -3.01
CA ARG A 125 -9.68 -13.17 -2.01
C ARG A 125 -9.39 -11.67 -2.10
N VAL A 126 -10.24 -10.89 -1.47
CA VAL A 126 -10.15 -9.42 -1.38
C VAL A 126 -9.59 -8.99 -0.02
N PRO A 127 -9.13 -7.73 0.14
CA PRO A 127 -8.60 -7.27 1.43
C PRO A 127 -9.51 -7.52 2.63
N ALA A 128 -10.82 -7.34 2.45
CA ALA A 128 -11.82 -7.58 3.50
C ALA A 128 -11.99 -9.06 3.89
N ALA A 129 -11.54 -9.99 3.05
CA ALA A 129 -11.61 -11.44 3.31
C ALA A 129 -10.39 -11.97 4.09
N VAL A 130 -9.37 -11.13 4.32
CA VAL A 130 -8.17 -11.54 5.05
C VAL A 130 -8.50 -11.82 6.52
N ASN A 131 -8.10 -12.98 7.01
CA ASN A 131 -8.13 -13.31 8.43
C ASN A 131 -7.02 -12.54 9.17
N VAL A 132 -7.31 -11.29 9.51
CA VAL A 132 -6.35 -10.38 10.14
C VAL A 132 -5.77 -10.96 11.41
N SER A 133 -6.62 -11.60 12.24
CA SER A 133 -6.18 -12.16 13.53
C SER A 133 -5.19 -13.30 13.36
N ALA A 134 -5.38 -14.15 12.33
CA ALA A 134 -4.43 -15.22 12.01
C ALA A 134 -3.09 -14.63 11.54
N VAL A 135 -3.12 -13.72 10.57
CA VAL A 135 -1.90 -13.06 10.07
C VAL A 135 -1.17 -12.30 11.18
N ALA A 136 -1.90 -11.57 12.03
CA ALA A 136 -1.33 -10.84 13.15
C ALA A 136 -0.66 -11.76 14.17
N ALA A 137 -1.28 -12.91 14.48
CA ALA A 137 -0.68 -13.90 15.38
C ALA A 137 0.63 -14.47 14.82
N ILE A 138 0.66 -14.82 13.54
CA ILE A 138 1.86 -15.31 12.86
C ILE A 138 2.97 -14.24 12.87
N LEU A 139 2.64 -12.98 12.58
CA LEU A 139 3.60 -11.88 12.61
C LEU A 139 4.19 -11.64 13.99
N ARG A 140 3.40 -11.80 15.07
CA ARG A 140 3.92 -11.73 16.45
C ARG A 140 4.91 -12.82 16.74
N LEU A 141 4.62 -14.08 16.37
CA LEU A 141 5.54 -15.21 16.54
C LEU A 141 6.83 -15.07 15.73
N ALA A 142 6.75 -14.43 14.57
CA ALA A 142 7.95 -14.13 13.80
C ALA A 142 8.78 -12.98 14.43
N ALA A 143 8.11 -12.01 15.05
CA ALA A 143 8.76 -10.86 15.68
C ALA A 143 9.45 -11.21 17.00
N ASP A 144 8.88 -12.13 17.77
CA ASP A 144 9.49 -12.62 19.04
C ASP A 144 10.55 -13.71 18.84
N GLY A 145 10.76 -14.15 17.58
CA GLY A 145 11.77 -15.16 17.24
C GLY A 145 11.32 -16.61 17.47
N THR A 146 10.08 -16.85 17.84
CA THR A 146 9.52 -18.21 17.94
C THR A 146 9.42 -18.89 16.59
N LEU A 147 9.15 -18.11 15.52
CA LEU A 147 8.93 -18.61 14.18
C LEU A 147 9.92 -17.97 13.19
N ALA A 148 10.56 -18.77 12.34
CA ALA A 148 11.40 -18.26 11.27
C ALA A 148 10.55 -17.51 10.22
N ARG A 149 11.12 -16.46 9.60
CA ARG A 149 10.40 -15.65 8.61
C ARG A 149 9.92 -16.44 7.39
N SER A 150 10.68 -17.44 6.95
CA SER A 150 10.25 -18.35 5.86
C SER A 150 9.01 -19.13 6.25
N SER A 151 9.02 -19.74 7.44
CA SER A 151 7.87 -20.50 7.95
C SER A 151 6.66 -19.61 8.23
N ALA A 152 6.89 -18.35 8.65
CA ALA A 152 5.80 -17.38 8.80
C ALA A 152 5.12 -17.09 7.46
N LYS A 153 5.91 -16.97 6.38
CA LYS A 153 5.36 -16.79 5.02
C LYS A 153 4.47 -17.96 4.63
N ASP A 154 4.95 -19.20 4.81
CA ASP A 154 4.18 -20.41 4.44
C ASP A 154 2.86 -20.50 5.25
N LEU A 155 2.89 -20.16 6.53
CA LEU A 155 1.68 -20.13 7.36
C LEU A 155 0.71 -19.01 6.96
N ILE A 156 1.21 -17.84 6.54
CA ILE A 156 0.36 -16.78 6.03
C ILE A 156 -0.31 -17.23 4.73
N ASP A 157 0.40 -17.85 3.80
CA ASP A 157 -0.15 -18.38 2.55
C ASP A 157 -1.27 -19.41 2.84
N GLU A 158 -1.10 -20.23 3.89
CA GLU A 158 -2.09 -21.24 4.28
C GLU A 158 -3.32 -20.62 4.97
N PHE A 159 -3.14 -19.69 5.90
CA PHE A 159 -4.20 -19.26 6.82
C PHE A 159 -4.79 -17.87 6.54
N ALA A 160 -4.20 -17.06 5.65
CA ALA A 160 -4.65 -15.69 5.44
C ALA A 160 -6.12 -15.56 5.00
N PHE A 161 -6.68 -16.58 4.37
CA PHE A 161 -8.06 -16.58 3.87
C PHE A 161 -8.92 -17.72 4.44
N LEU A 162 -8.43 -18.41 5.44
CA LEU A 162 -9.19 -19.43 6.15
C LEU A 162 -9.92 -18.81 7.34
N PRO A 163 -11.18 -19.21 7.61
CA PRO A 163 -11.90 -18.73 8.78
C PRO A 163 -11.38 -19.34 10.10
N GLU A 164 -10.68 -20.46 10.00
CA GLU A 164 -10.10 -21.14 11.15
C GLU A 164 -8.94 -20.35 11.73
N GLN A 165 -8.90 -20.28 13.04
CA GLN A 165 -7.81 -19.69 13.80
C GLN A 165 -7.29 -20.70 14.83
N PRO A 166 -6.33 -21.57 14.42
CA PRO A 166 -5.72 -22.50 15.35
C PRO A 166 -4.90 -21.78 16.42
N ASP A 167 -4.55 -22.46 17.49
CA ASP A 167 -3.50 -22.03 18.38
C ASP A 167 -2.16 -22.14 17.61
N PHE A 168 -1.67 -21.00 17.09
CA PHE A 168 -0.44 -20.97 16.30
C PHE A 168 0.79 -21.36 17.09
N VAL A 169 0.82 -21.18 18.41
CA VAL A 169 1.94 -21.64 19.26
C VAL A 169 2.00 -23.16 19.26
N GLN A 170 0.85 -23.81 19.45
CA GLN A 170 0.78 -25.26 19.38
C GLN A 170 1.07 -25.80 17.97
N LEU A 171 0.55 -25.14 16.95
CA LEU A 171 0.76 -25.52 15.55
C LEU A 171 2.24 -25.48 15.17
N VAL A 172 2.95 -24.42 15.56
CA VAL A 172 4.40 -24.27 15.35
C VAL A 172 5.17 -25.37 16.02
N ALA A 173 4.81 -25.69 17.27
CA ALA A 173 5.46 -26.79 18.02
C ALA A 173 5.19 -28.18 17.39
N GLN A 174 3.93 -28.46 17.01
CA GLN A 174 3.54 -29.73 16.39
C GLN A 174 4.20 -29.96 15.02
N ARG A 175 4.37 -28.88 14.23
CA ARG A 175 5.01 -28.95 12.90
C ARG A 175 6.54 -28.85 12.96
N GLY A 176 7.14 -28.64 14.12
CA GLY A 176 8.58 -28.48 14.26
C GLY A 176 9.12 -27.22 13.58
N LEU A 177 8.29 -26.14 13.49
CA LEU A 177 8.65 -24.88 12.85
C LEU A 177 9.29 -23.87 13.80
N ALA A 178 9.44 -24.24 15.07
CA ALA A 178 10.06 -23.38 16.08
C ALA A 178 11.52 -23.07 15.69
N GLN A 179 11.90 -21.80 15.76
CA GLN A 179 13.27 -21.38 15.48
C GLN A 179 14.19 -21.83 16.61
N ILE A 180 15.25 -22.54 16.27
CA ILE A 180 16.30 -22.91 17.22
C ILE A 180 17.22 -21.71 17.40
N SER A 181 17.16 -21.05 18.56
CA SER A 181 18.00 -19.88 18.89
C SER A 181 19.07 -20.21 19.93
N ASP A 182 19.11 -21.45 20.45
CA ASP A 182 20.12 -21.90 21.38
C ASP A 182 21.46 -22.10 20.65
N THR A 183 22.44 -21.24 21.00
CA THR A 183 23.77 -21.23 20.40
C THR A 183 24.47 -22.57 20.57
N GLY A 184 24.31 -23.22 21.74
CA GLY A 184 24.94 -24.52 21.98
C GLY A 184 24.33 -25.65 21.14
N ALA A 185 23.02 -25.61 20.92
CA ALA A 185 22.35 -26.53 19.99
C ALA A 185 22.76 -26.31 18.54
N ILE A 186 22.93 -25.05 18.14
CA ILE A 186 23.39 -24.67 16.78
C ILE A 186 24.84 -25.12 16.59
N GLU A 187 25.75 -24.86 17.53
CA GLU A 187 27.15 -25.31 17.50
C GLU A 187 27.25 -26.81 17.33
N LYS A 188 26.48 -27.57 18.10
CA LYS A 188 26.46 -29.03 17.99
C LYS A 188 26.03 -29.50 16.58
N ILE A 189 25.00 -28.90 16.02
CA ILE A 189 24.55 -29.25 14.66
C ILE A 189 25.62 -28.88 13.63
N VAL A 190 26.27 -27.70 13.77
CA VAL A 190 27.39 -27.30 12.93
C VAL A 190 28.53 -28.29 12.98
N ASP A 191 28.92 -28.70 14.17
CA ASP A 191 30.00 -29.70 14.39
C ASP A 191 29.64 -31.05 13.74
N GLU A 192 28.39 -31.49 13.89
CA GLU A 192 27.91 -32.74 13.26
C GLU A 192 27.98 -32.64 11.72
N VAL A 193 27.56 -31.51 11.13
CA VAL A 193 27.61 -31.29 9.68
C VAL A 193 29.06 -31.21 9.17
N LEU A 194 29.93 -30.52 9.89
CA LEU A 194 31.35 -30.44 9.54
C LEU A 194 32.02 -31.82 9.61
N ALA A 195 31.71 -32.62 10.64
CA ALA A 195 32.20 -33.96 10.77
C ALA A 195 31.71 -34.93 9.66
N ALA A 196 30.48 -34.69 9.19
CA ALA A 196 29.88 -35.46 8.07
C ALA A 196 30.39 -35.04 6.68
N SER A 197 31.07 -33.90 6.57
CA SER A 197 31.50 -33.29 5.30
C SER A 197 33.02 -33.02 5.24
N PRO A 198 33.89 -33.99 5.52
CA PRO A 198 35.32 -33.74 5.63
C PRO A 198 35.98 -33.25 4.33
N ALA A 199 35.54 -33.76 3.20
CA ALA A 199 36.08 -33.34 1.88
C ALA A 199 35.84 -31.87 1.61
N GLN A 200 34.65 -31.35 1.92
CA GLN A 200 34.26 -29.93 1.74
C GLN A 200 35.07 -29.05 2.72
N VAL A 201 35.27 -29.51 3.94
CA VAL A 201 36.07 -28.79 4.96
C VAL A 201 37.52 -28.66 4.50
N GLU A 202 38.10 -29.71 3.90
CA GLU A 202 39.46 -29.66 3.33
C GLU A 202 39.56 -28.71 2.15
N GLN A 203 38.60 -28.74 1.22
CA GLN A 203 38.53 -27.81 0.09
C GLN A 203 38.46 -26.37 0.57
N TYR A 204 37.61 -26.08 1.55
CA TYR A 204 37.50 -24.73 2.12
C TYR A 204 38.80 -24.27 2.77
N ARG A 205 39.46 -25.16 3.55
CA ARG A 205 40.78 -24.88 4.17
C ARG A 205 41.88 -24.68 3.12
N ALA A 206 41.77 -25.31 1.95
CA ALA A 206 42.65 -25.12 0.81
C ALA A 206 42.38 -23.83 0.02
N GLY A 207 41.43 -22.99 0.46
CA GLY A 207 41.13 -21.69 -0.11
C GLY A 207 40.02 -21.70 -1.18
N GLN A 208 39.31 -22.80 -1.35
CA GLN A 208 38.13 -22.86 -2.20
C GLN A 208 36.91 -22.34 -1.41
N THR A 209 36.46 -21.12 -1.69
CA THR A 209 35.35 -20.49 -0.98
C THR A 209 33.94 -20.86 -1.50
N LYS A 210 33.87 -21.57 -2.63
CA LYS A 210 32.63 -22.16 -3.19
C LYS A 210 32.75 -23.68 -3.12
N VAL A 211 32.24 -24.25 -2.05
CA VAL A 211 32.26 -25.70 -1.80
C VAL A 211 30.84 -26.20 -1.67
#